data_fd701ad1cd25eb83dd1cf232ccf44dd6
#
_entry.id   fd701ad1cd25eb83dd1cf232ccf44dd6
#
_cell.length_a   1.000
_cell.length_b   1.000
_cell.length_c   1.000
_cell.angle_alpha   90.00
_cell.angle_beta   90.00
_cell.angle_gamma   90.00
#
_symmetry.space_group_name_H-M   'P 1'
#
loop_
_entity.id
_entity.type
_entity.pdbx_description
1 polymer ?
#
loop_
_entity_poly.entity_id
_entity_poly.type
_entity_poly.pdbx_seq_one_letter_code
_entity_poly.pdbx_strand_id
1 'polypeptide(L)'
;MIEIHVFNDRCKIINLEDPMGKLTYPIQEAVKNELSYVVPSAEWSAKFKTGLWDGKISLYQKKDQSFPTGLSLRICKLFDELKVKYTFIDKRLKPDTNYPLECDFQGKNLRDYQKFSGDVAFKNQRGMLALATGAGKTMTSCKIFENLAVAPVVFIVPAIELLKQTQKEFQRYLRFNDQKVEIGIAGGGLCNLNM
;
A
#
# COMPACT_ATOMS: atom_id res chain seq x y z
N MET A 1 -10.40 14.08 -23.10
CA MET A 1 -10.49 12.76 -22.44
C MET A 1 -9.33 12.62 -21.47
N ILE A 2 -9.58 12.13 -20.25
CA ILE A 2 -8.57 12.00 -19.20
C ILE A 2 -8.13 10.53 -19.08
N GLU A 3 -6.84 10.29 -18.88
CA GLU A 3 -6.28 8.98 -18.54
C GLU A 3 -5.74 9.00 -17.11
N ILE A 4 -6.01 7.95 -16.35
CA ILE A 4 -5.41 7.69 -15.03
C ILE A 4 -4.43 6.53 -15.20
N HIS A 5 -3.15 6.84 -15.26
CA HIS A 5 -2.08 5.83 -15.32
C HIS A 5 -1.73 5.38 -13.90
N VAL A 6 -1.84 4.08 -13.65
CA VAL A 6 -1.61 3.48 -12.33
C VAL A 6 -0.26 2.77 -12.32
N PHE A 7 0.65 3.26 -11.49
CA PHE A 7 1.94 2.62 -11.22
C PHE A 7 1.93 1.99 -9.81
N ASN A 8 3.01 1.34 -9.43
CA ASN A 8 3.08 0.63 -8.16
C ASN A 8 2.95 1.54 -6.92
N ASP A 9 3.48 2.74 -6.97
CA ASP A 9 3.50 3.71 -5.86
C ASP A 9 2.53 4.87 -6.08
N ARG A 10 2.41 5.36 -7.30
CA ARG A 10 1.63 6.54 -7.64
C ARG A 10 0.72 6.32 -8.84
N CYS A 11 -0.36 7.08 -8.89
CA CYS A 11 -1.14 7.31 -10.11
C CYS A 11 -0.76 8.65 -10.70
N LYS A 12 -0.84 8.77 -12.02
CA LYS A 12 -0.65 10.02 -12.76
C LYS A 12 -1.87 10.29 -13.62
N ILE A 13 -2.36 11.52 -13.58
CA ILE A 13 -3.49 11.95 -14.40
C ILE A 13 -2.94 12.68 -15.63
N ILE A 14 -3.45 12.34 -16.81
CA ILE A 14 -3.07 12.94 -18.08
C ILE A 14 -4.33 13.39 -18.82
N ASN A 15 -4.38 14.65 -19.20
CA ASN A 15 -5.44 15.15 -20.07
C ASN A 15 -4.97 15.10 -21.52
N LEU A 16 -5.55 14.22 -22.31
CA LEU A 16 -5.18 14.03 -23.72
C LEU A 16 -5.57 15.19 -24.63
N GLU A 17 -6.43 16.09 -24.18
CA GLU A 17 -6.86 17.27 -24.92
C GLU A 17 -5.94 18.48 -24.72
N ASP A 18 -5.05 18.39 -23.72
CA ASP A 18 -4.07 19.43 -23.44
C ASP A 18 -2.70 19.02 -24.00
N PRO A 19 -1.99 19.86 -24.75
CA PRO A 19 -0.69 19.52 -25.34
C PRO A 19 0.39 19.17 -24.32
N MET A 20 0.25 19.66 -23.07
CA MET A 20 1.14 19.37 -21.95
C MET A 20 0.58 18.29 -21.02
N GLY A 21 -0.59 17.69 -21.36
CA GLY A 21 -1.28 16.69 -20.56
C GLY A 21 -1.87 17.24 -19.26
N LYS A 22 -2.02 18.57 -19.12
CA LYS A 22 -2.48 19.19 -17.87
C LYS A 22 -3.99 19.18 -17.73
N LEU A 23 -4.45 18.95 -16.50
CA LEU A 23 -5.85 19.12 -16.13
C LEU A 23 -6.25 20.60 -16.21
N THR A 24 -7.51 20.85 -16.56
CA THR A 24 -8.08 22.20 -16.42
C THR A 24 -8.09 22.61 -14.95
N TYR A 25 -7.99 23.93 -14.71
CA TYR A 25 -7.88 24.46 -13.35
C TYR A 25 -9.01 23.98 -12.41
N PRO A 26 -10.30 23.98 -12.81
CA PRO A 26 -11.37 23.50 -11.94
C PRO A 26 -11.21 22.02 -11.52
N ILE A 27 -10.84 21.15 -12.46
CA ILE A 27 -10.64 19.73 -12.20
C ILE A 27 -9.40 19.52 -11.30
N GLN A 28 -8.33 20.26 -11.56
CA GLN A 28 -7.11 20.19 -10.75
C GLN A 28 -7.35 20.60 -9.30
N GLU A 29 -8.12 21.66 -9.06
CA GLU A 29 -8.48 22.10 -7.71
C GLU A 29 -9.44 21.10 -7.02
N ALA A 30 -10.38 20.51 -7.76
CA ALA A 30 -11.25 19.46 -7.23
C ALA A 30 -10.43 18.25 -6.76
N VAL A 31 -9.49 17.77 -7.59
CA VAL A 31 -8.58 16.66 -7.24
C VAL A 31 -7.72 17.01 -6.03
N LYS A 32 -7.16 18.22 -5.99
CA LYS A 32 -6.36 18.68 -4.85
C LYS A 32 -7.18 18.70 -3.56
N ASN A 33 -8.37 19.24 -3.60
CA ASN A 33 -9.25 19.34 -2.43
C ASN A 33 -9.67 17.96 -1.94
N GLU A 34 -10.07 17.06 -2.84
CA GLU A 34 -10.42 15.67 -2.53
C GLU A 34 -9.28 14.91 -1.85
N LEU A 35 -8.05 15.15 -2.28
CA LEU A 35 -6.86 14.50 -1.76
C LEU A 35 -6.12 15.32 -0.69
N SER A 36 -6.79 16.31 -0.09
CA SER A 36 -6.25 17.09 1.02
C SER A 36 -6.94 16.70 2.34
N TYR A 37 -6.18 16.78 3.41
CA TYR A 37 -6.73 16.60 4.77
C TYR A 37 -6.21 17.69 5.70
N VAL A 38 -7.02 18.02 6.71
CA VAL A 38 -6.65 18.96 7.77
C VAL A 38 -5.68 18.25 8.72
N VAL A 39 -4.57 18.88 9.02
CA VAL A 39 -3.59 18.36 10.00
C VAL A 39 -4.16 18.54 11.41
N PRO A 40 -4.26 17.48 12.22
CA PRO A 40 -4.67 17.63 13.61
C PRO A 40 -3.78 18.65 14.33
N SER A 41 -4.40 19.54 15.09
CA SER A 41 -3.70 20.60 15.84
C SER A 41 -2.93 21.61 14.97
N ALA A 42 -3.31 21.78 13.70
CA ALA A 42 -2.71 22.77 12.80
C ALA A 42 -2.78 24.19 13.36
N GLU A 43 -3.82 24.49 14.12
CA GLU A 43 -4.06 25.79 14.78
C GLU A 43 -2.96 26.22 15.76
N TRP A 44 -2.20 25.28 16.27
CA TRP A 44 -1.05 25.54 17.15
C TRP A 44 0.24 25.87 16.40
N SER A 45 0.28 25.64 15.11
CA SER A 45 1.44 25.93 14.26
C SER A 45 1.62 27.44 14.06
N ALA A 46 2.85 27.93 14.15
CA ALA A 46 3.17 29.32 13.85
C ALA A 46 2.78 29.72 12.41
N LYS A 47 2.95 28.82 11.44
CA LYS A 47 2.59 29.05 10.03
C LYS A 47 1.08 29.22 9.84
N PHE A 48 0.26 28.48 10.59
CA PHE A 48 -1.19 28.63 10.56
C PHE A 48 -1.60 29.98 11.18
N LYS A 49 -1.06 30.31 12.36
CA LYS A 49 -1.37 31.59 13.07
C LYS A 49 -0.99 32.82 12.26
N THR A 50 0.04 32.73 11.44
CA THR A 50 0.47 33.84 10.56
C THR A 50 -0.22 33.86 9.21
N GLY A 51 -1.15 32.92 8.93
CA GLY A 51 -1.86 32.81 7.64
C GLY A 51 -0.99 32.31 6.48
N LEU A 52 0.25 31.89 6.75
CA LEU A 52 1.14 31.32 5.72
C LEU A 52 0.78 29.90 5.29
N TRP A 53 -0.11 29.24 6.01
CA TRP A 53 -0.56 27.89 5.74
C TRP A 53 -2.00 27.71 6.22
N ASP A 54 -2.81 27.02 5.41
CA ASP A 54 -4.25 26.77 5.65
C ASP A 54 -4.53 25.56 6.56
N GLY A 55 -3.51 24.96 7.15
CA GLY A 55 -3.65 23.77 8.00
C GLY A 55 -3.90 22.47 7.25
N LYS A 56 -3.83 22.47 5.92
CA LYS A 56 -4.06 21.28 5.09
C LYS A 56 -2.77 20.75 4.48
N ILE A 57 -2.74 19.44 4.30
CA ILE A 57 -1.73 18.76 3.50
C ILE A 57 -2.43 18.08 2.33
N SER A 58 -1.93 18.32 1.13
CA SER A 58 -2.41 17.66 -0.09
C SER A 58 -1.51 16.49 -0.47
N LEU A 59 -2.11 15.34 -0.73
CA LEU A 59 -1.43 14.16 -1.28
C LEU A 59 -1.31 14.22 -2.82
N TYR A 60 -1.95 15.20 -3.44
CA TYR A 60 -1.84 15.48 -4.86
C TYR A 60 -0.67 16.40 -5.17
N GLN A 61 0.22 15.99 -6.04
CA GLN A 61 1.35 16.79 -6.52
C GLN A 61 0.96 17.47 -7.85
N LYS A 62 0.79 18.80 -7.81
CA LYS A 62 0.37 19.58 -8.99
C LYS A 62 1.38 19.54 -10.15
N LYS A 63 2.68 19.44 -9.85
CA LYS A 63 3.75 19.54 -10.85
C LYS A 63 3.65 18.44 -11.91
N ASP A 64 3.44 17.22 -11.47
CA ASP A 64 3.39 16.00 -12.29
C ASP A 64 2.00 15.34 -12.31
N GLN A 65 1.02 15.99 -11.68
CA GLN A 65 -0.37 15.54 -11.57
C GLN A 65 -0.50 14.14 -10.98
N SER A 66 0.31 13.83 -9.97
CA SER A 66 0.37 12.51 -9.37
C SER A 66 -0.13 12.48 -7.94
N PHE A 67 -0.54 11.28 -7.51
CA PHE A 67 -1.04 11.00 -6.16
C PHE A 67 -0.81 9.52 -5.80
N PRO A 68 -0.80 9.13 -4.50
CA PRO A 68 -0.60 7.74 -4.09
C PRO A 68 -1.62 6.79 -4.70
N THR A 69 -1.18 5.65 -5.22
CA THR A 69 -2.03 4.68 -5.94
C THR A 69 -3.20 4.16 -5.09
N GLY A 70 -3.04 4.08 -3.77
CA GLY A 70 -4.11 3.66 -2.86
C GLY A 70 -5.34 4.57 -2.86
N LEU A 71 -5.23 5.77 -3.42
CA LEU A 71 -6.32 6.77 -3.52
C LEU A 71 -7.01 6.78 -4.89
N SER A 72 -6.64 5.87 -5.80
CA SER A 72 -7.18 5.83 -7.16
C SER A 72 -8.70 5.72 -7.22
N LEU A 73 -9.30 4.85 -6.42
CA LEU A 73 -10.76 4.69 -6.35
C LEU A 73 -11.48 5.97 -5.88
N ARG A 74 -10.82 6.76 -5.05
CA ARG A 74 -11.36 8.03 -4.56
C ARG A 74 -11.44 9.05 -5.69
N ILE A 75 -10.42 9.11 -6.52
CA ILE A 75 -10.40 9.97 -7.72
C ILE A 75 -11.37 9.48 -8.79
N CYS A 76 -11.51 8.17 -8.99
CA CYS A 76 -12.54 7.63 -9.89
C CYS A 76 -13.93 8.09 -9.46
N LYS A 77 -14.29 7.97 -8.19
CA LYS A 77 -15.58 8.46 -7.66
C LYS A 77 -15.77 9.97 -7.88
N LEU A 78 -14.74 10.77 -7.59
CA LEU A 78 -14.79 12.22 -7.86
C LEU A 78 -15.05 12.51 -9.34
N PHE A 79 -14.40 11.80 -10.25
CA PHE A 79 -14.59 12.01 -11.69
C PHE A 79 -15.98 11.56 -12.15
N ASP A 80 -16.52 10.48 -11.58
CA ASP A 80 -17.90 10.05 -11.82
C ASP A 80 -18.90 11.11 -11.37
N GLU A 81 -18.72 11.70 -10.18
CA GLU A 81 -19.57 12.78 -9.63
C GLU A 81 -19.49 14.05 -10.49
N LEU A 82 -18.30 14.40 -10.96
CA LEU A 82 -18.08 15.55 -11.85
C LEU A 82 -18.45 15.26 -13.32
N LYS A 83 -18.91 14.04 -13.63
CA LYS A 83 -19.19 13.57 -15.00
C LYS A 83 -18.02 13.74 -15.98
N VAL A 84 -16.80 13.63 -15.46
CA VAL A 84 -15.57 13.66 -16.25
C VAL A 84 -15.31 12.26 -16.82
N LYS A 85 -15.20 12.17 -18.15
CA LYS A 85 -14.85 10.90 -18.81
C LYS A 85 -13.37 10.61 -18.63
N TYR A 86 -13.05 9.41 -18.13
CA TYR A 86 -11.70 8.96 -17.94
C TYR A 86 -11.50 7.49 -18.33
N THR A 87 -10.26 7.13 -18.60
CA THR A 87 -9.82 5.74 -18.83
C THR A 87 -8.78 5.37 -17.78
N PHE A 88 -8.88 4.16 -17.24
CA PHE A 88 -7.96 3.64 -16.25
C PHE A 88 -6.95 2.73 -16.93
N ILE A 89 -5.66 3.08 -16.87
CA ILE A 89 -4.57 2.34 -17.53
C ILE A 89 -3.64 1.77 -16.46
N ASP A 90 -3.67 0.46 -16.30
CA ASP A 90 -2.78 -0.23 -15.35
C ASP A 90 -1.39 -0.41 -15.97
N LYS A 91 -0.41 0.30 -15.41
CA LYS A 91 1.01 0.24 -15.76
C LYS A 91 1.85 -0.33 -14.61
N ARG A 92 1.23 -0.99 -13.64
CA ARG A 92 1.95 -1.61 -12.53
C ARG A 92 2.83 -2.74 -13.03
N LEU A 93 4.06 -2.77 -12.52
CA LEU A 93 4.91 -3.93 -12.69
C LEU A 93 4.30 -5.09 -11.92
N LYS A 94 4.07 -6.20 -12.59
CA LYS A 94 3.66 -7.44 -11.93
C LYS A 94 4.89 -8.04 -11.24
N PRO A 95 4.77 -8.44 -9.97
CA PRO A 95 5.86 -9.15 -9.32
C PRO A 95 6.12 -10.49 -10.02
N ASP A 96 7.36 -10.96 -9.95
CA ASP A 96 7.67 -12.33 -10.34
C ASP A 96 7.03 -13.28 -9.33
N THR A 97 6.12 -14.13 -9.79
CA THR A 97 5.37 -15.10 -8.97
C THR A 97 6.01 -16.49 -8.96
N ASN A 98 7.27 -16.61 -9.37
CA ASN A 98 7.98 -17.88 -9.44
C ASN A 98 8.72 -18.25 -8.14
N TYR A 99 8.29 -17.71 -7.01
CA TYR A 99 8.88 -18.00 -5.70
C TYR A 99 7.87 -18.74 -4.80
N PRO A 100 7.70 -20.05 -4.96
CA PRO A 100 6.70 -20.81 -4.23
C PRO A 100 7.09 -20.91 -2.74
N LEU A 101 6.50 -20.03 -1.94
CA LEU A 101 6.56 -20.15 -0.48
C LEU A 101 5.44 -21.09 -0.02
N GLU A 102 5.76 -21.97 0.90
CA GLU A 102 4.82 -22.88 1.53
C GLU A 102 4.69 -22.57 3.02
N CYS A 103 3.51 -22.81 3.57
CA CYS A 103 3.24 -22.62 4.99
C CYS A 103 3.12 -23.94 5.74
N ASP A 104 4.08 -24.23 6.61
CA ASP A 104 4.01 -25.31 7.58
C ASP A 104 3.54 -24.78 8.95
N PHE A 105 2.25 -24.84 9.19
CA PHE A 105 1.69 -24.39 10.47
C PHE A 105 1.78 -25.43 11.60
N GLN A 106 2.57 -26.48 11.43
CA GLN A 106 2.85 -27.51 12.45
C GLN A 106 1.56 -28.14 13.04
N GLY A 107 0.65 -28.55 12.17
CA GLY A 107 -0.61 -29.18 12.54
C GLY A 107 -1.69 -28.19 13.03
N LYS A 108 -1.44 -26.89 13.07
CA LYS A 108 -2.47 -25.89 13.34
C LYS A 108 -3.24 -25.56 12.07
N ASN A 109 -4.55 -25.63 12.14
CA ASN A 109 -5.41 -25.21 11.04
C ASN A 109 -5.60 -23.70 11.05
N LEU A 110 -5.50 -23.10 9.86
CA LEU A 110 -5.93 -21.71 9.67
C LEU A 110 -7.44 -21.60 9.87
N ARG A 111 -7.86 -20.57 10.58
CA ARG A 111 -9.28 -20.21 10.71
C ARG A 111 -9.79 -19.67 9.36
N ASP A 112 -11.09 -19.76 9.13
CA ASP A 112 -11.68 -19.38 7.84
C ASP A 112 -11.40 -17.92 7.45
N TYR A 113 -11.45 -16.99 8.41
CA TYR A 113 -11.11 -15.60 8.15
C TYR A 113 -9.63 -15.38 7.77
N GLN A 114 -8.71 -16.22 8.25
CA GLN A 114 -7.29 -16.14 7.87
C GLN A 114 -7.07 -16.61 6.44
N LYS A 115 -7.73 -17.68 6.04
CA LYS A 115 -7.74 -18.17 4.64
C LYS A 115 -8.34 -17.10 3.73
N PHE A 116 -9.54 -16.62 4.08
CA PHE A 116 -10.23 -15.56 3.35
C PHE A 116 -9.38 -14.29 3.20
N SER A 117 -8.68 -13.88 4.26
CA SER A 117 -7.78 -12.72 4.21
C SER A 117 -6.63 -12.93 3.21
N GLY A 118 -6.07 -14.14 3.15
CA GLY A 118 -5.05 -14.51 2.16
C GLY A 118 -5.57 -14.37 0.72
N ASP A 119 -6.76 -14.90 0.46
CA ASP A 119 -7.38 -14.88 -0.87
C ASP A 119 -7.75 -13.45 -1.31
N VAL A 120 -8.30 -12.64 -0.39
CA VAL A 120 -8.63 -11.24 -0.66
C VAL A 120 -7.38 -10.41 -0.91
N ALA A 121 -6.30 -10.64 -0.14
CA ALA A 121 -5.03 -9.95 -0.34
C ALA A 121 -4.42 -10.29 -1.71
N PHE A 122 -4.45 -11.55 -2.11
CA PHE A 122 -4.01 -12.00 -3.43
C PHE A 122 -4.79 -11.33 -4.56
N LYS A 123 -6.13 -11.32 -4.46
CA LYS A 123 -7.01 -10.74 -5.48
C LYS A 123 -6.84 -9.24 -5.63
N ASN A 124 -6.78 -8.52 -4.50
CA ASN A 124 -6.76 -7.05 -4.52
C ASN A 124 -5.34 -6.46 -4.51
N GLN A 125 -4.32 -7.23 -4.08
CA GLN A 125 -2.91 -6.84 -3.97
C GLN A 125 -2.64 -5.63 -3.07
N ARG A 126 -3.66 -4.94 -2.62
CA ARG A 126 -3.62 -3.78 -1.71
C ARG A 126 -4.85 -3.78 -0.82
N GLY A 127 -4.67 -3.39 0.42
CA GLY A 127 -5.78 -3.27 1.35
C GLY A 127 -5.31 -3.10 2.79
N MET A 128 -6.28 -3.03 3.67
CA MET A 128 -6.09 -3.02 5.11
C MET A 128 -6.86 -4.19 5.71
N LEU A 129 -6.19 -4.98 6.54
CA LEU A 129 -6.80 -6.06 7.32
C LEU A 129 -6.95 -5.60 8.76
N ALA A 130 -8.18 -5.35 9.19
CA ALA A 130 -8.49 -5.02 10.58
C ALA A 130 -8.64 -6.30 11.39
N LEU A 131 -7.56 -6.76 12.03
CA LEU A 131 -7.52 -7.98 12.84
C LEU A 131 -7.26 -7.65 14.30
N ALA A 132 -8.09 -8.21 15.19
CA ALA A 132 -7.94 -8.04 16.63
C ALA A 132 -6.59 -8.57 17.16
N THR A 133 -6.23 -8.17 18.38
CA THR A 133 -5.08 -8.76 19.08
C THR A 133 -5.35 -10.24 19.32
N GLY A 134 -4.34 -11.10 19.13
CA GLY A 134 -4.51 -12.54 19.24
C GLY A 134 -5.18 -13.26 18.06
N ALA A 135 -5.61 -12.53 17.01
CA ALA A 135 -6.22 -13.12 15.82
C ALA A 135 -5.25 -13.91 14.91
N GLY A 136 -3.97 -14.01 15.28
CA GLY A 136 -2.98 -14.73 14.48
C GLY A 136 -2.52 -13.95 13.24
N LYS A 137 -2.27 -12.65 13.38
CA LYS A 137 -1.79 -11.77 12.29
C LYS A 137 -0.61 -12.36 11.53
N THR A 138 0.37 -12.94 12.23
CA THR A 138 1.57 -13.54 11.63
C THR A 138 1.21 -14.74 10.75
N MET A 139 0.32 -15.63 11.22
CA MET A 139 -0.14 -16.77 10.41
C MET A 139 -0.91 -16.29 9.16
N THR A 140 -1.75 -15.25 9.32
CA THR A 140 -2.44 -14.61 8.18
C THR A 140 -1.44 -14.03 7.18
N SER A 141 -0.37 -13.37 7.67
CA SER A 141 0.69 -12.82 6.80
C SER A 141 1.45 -13.93 6.06
N CYS A 142 1.77 -15.05 6.74
CA CYS A 142 2.37 -16.21 6.07
C CYS A 142 1.47 -16.72 4.92
N LYS A 143 0.15 -16.83 5.17
CA LYS A 143 -0.79 -17.26 4.13
C LYS A 143 -0.86 -16.28 2.96
N ILE A 144 -0.75 -14.98 3.22
CA ILE A 144 -0.67 -13.96 2.16
C ILE A 144 0.61 -14.16 1.33
N PHE A 145 1.75 -14.40 1.96
CA PHE A 145 3.03 -14.63 1.26
C PHE A 145 2.98 -15.90 0.40
N GLU A 146 2.41 -16.98 0.94
CA GLU A 146 2.18 -18.22 0.21
C GLU A 146 1.31 -17.99 -1.04
N ASN A 147 0.19 -17.27 -0.89
CA ASN A 147 -0.72 -17.00 -2.01
C ASN A 147 -0.09 -16.07 -3.05
N LEU A 148 0.74 -15.11 -2.64
CA LEU A 148 1.39 -14.18 -3.56
C LEU A 148 2.56 -14.82 -4.32
N ALA A 149 3.26 -15.79 -3.70
CA ALA A 149 4.41 -16.50 -4.25
C ALA A 149 5.50 -15.57 -4.83
N VAL A 150 5.80 -14.47 -4.14
CA VAL A 150 6.72 -13.42 -4.60
C VAL A 150 7.92 -13.26 -3.69
N ALA A 151 9.05 -12.83 -4.24
CA ALA A 151 10.23 -12.43 -3.52
C ALA A 151 10.88 -11.21 -4.22
N PRO A 152 11.58 -10.32 -3.49
CA PRO A 152 11.66 -10.26 -2.03
C PRO A 152 10.37 -9.72 -1.37
N VAL A 153 10.12 -10.12 -0.13
CA VAL A 153 9.05 -9.58 0.70
C VAL A 153 9.64 -8.76 1.84
N VAL A 154 9.14 -7.55 2.04
CA VAL A 154 9.51 -6.69 3.18
C VAL A 154 8.32 -6.61 4.14
N PHE A 155 8.54 -7.01 5.40
CA PHE A 155 7.57 -6.93 6.46
C PHE A 155 8.01 -5.91 7.51
N ILE A 156 7.20 -4.88 7.73
CA ILE A 156 7.54 -3.75 8.60
C ILE A 156 6.77 -3.87 9.91
N VAL A 157 7.47 -3.75 11.03
CA VAL A 157 6.88 -3.73 12.38
C VAL A 157 7.32 -2.48 13.16
N PRO A 158 6.48 -1.96 14.07
CA PRO A 158 6.75 -0.69 14.74
C PRO A 158 7.75 -0.76 15.90
N ALA A 159 8.12 -1.96 16.37
CA ALA A 159 8.98 -2.14 17.55
C ALA A 159 10.03 -3.24 17.35
N ILE A 160 11.18 -3.09 18.00
CA ILE A 160 12.32 -4.02 17.89
C ILE A 160 11.99 -5.40 18.47
N GLU A 161 11.25 -5.44 19.56
CA GLU A 161 10.78 -6.69 20.18
C GLU A 161 9.91 -7.48 19.21
N LEU A 162 8.99 -6.79 18.52
CA LEU A 162 8.15 -7.39 17.48
C LEU A 162 8.97 -7.86 16.29
N LEU A 163 10.05 -7.16 15.92
CA LEU A 163 10.94 -7.56 14.84
C LEU A 163 11.52 -8.95 15.09
N LYS A 164 12.12 -9.16 16.27
CA LYS A 164 12.71 -10.45 16.66
C LYS A 164 11.67 -11.56 16.80
N GLN A 165 10.51 -11.23 17.37
CA GLN A 165 9.41 -12.19 17.51
C GLN A 165 8.88 -12.62 16.14
N THR A 166 8.61 -11.64 15.26
CA THR A 166 8.08 -11.89 13.91
C THR A 166 9.05 -12.71 13.07
N GLN A 167 10.37 -12.42 13.14
CA GLN A 167 11.39 -13.20 12.46
C GLN A 167 11.33 -14.67 12.86
N LYS A 168 11.30 -14.96 14.18
CA LYS A 168 11.23 -16.33 14.69
C LYS A 168 9.95 -17.05 14.24
N GLU A 169 8.81 -16.36 14.24
CA GLU A 169 7.53 -16.93 13.78
C GLU A 169 7.53 -17.23 12.28
N PHE A 170 8.03 -16.34 11.47
CA PHE A 170 8.14 -16.58 10.03
C PHE A 170 9.11 -17.73 9.72
N GLN A 171 10.29 -17.78 10.34
CA GLN A 171 11.23 -18.93 10.22
C GLN A 171 10.61 -20.26 10.66
N ARG A 172 9.67 -20.19 11.60
CA ARG A 172 8.94 -21.38 12.09
C ARG A 172 7.94 -21.88 11.06
N TYR A 173 7.22 -20.98 10.37
CA TYR A 173 6.07 -21.34 9.53
C TYR A 173 6.37 -21.34 8.03
N LEU A 174 7.32 -20.55 7.55
CA LEU A 174 7.60 -20.45 6.12
C LEU A 174 8.63 -21.50 5.66
N ARG A 175 8.37 -22.07 4.51
CA ARG A 175 9.26 -23.01 3.82
C ARG A 175 9.44 -22.59 2.38
N PHE A 176 10.63 -22.90 1.87
CA PHE A 176 10.96 -22.80 0.44
C PHE A 176 11.70 -24.09 0.06
N ASN A 177 11.15 -24.88 -0.87
CA ASN A 177 11.66 -26.21 -1.21
C ASN A 177 11.89 -27.09 0.03
N ASP A 178 10.88 -27.19 0.91
CA ASP A 178 10.92 -27.93 2.18
C ASP A 178 11.93 -27.43 3.23
N GLN A 179 12.72 -26.41 2.91
CA GLN A 179 13.68 -25.82 3.82
C GLN A 179 13.12 -24.58 4.54
N LYS A 180 13.62 -24.30 5.74
CA LYS A 180 13.27 -23.07 6.45
C LYS A 180 13.78 -21.86 5.68
N VAL A 181 12.93 -20.86 5.52
CA VAL A 181 13.30 -19.61 4.87
C VAL A 181 14.25 -18.83 5.78
N GLU A 182 15.37 -18.37 5.24
CA GLU A 182 16.21 -17.38 5.92
C GLU A 182 15.57 -16.01 5.84
N ILE A 183 15.47 -15.35 6.99
CA ILE A 183 14.79 -14.06 7.13
C ILE A 183 15.79 -13.07 7.70
N GLY A 184 16.19 -12.13 6.87
CA GLY A 184 16.99 -11.00 7.28
C GLY A 184 16.22 -10.03 8.16
N ILE A 185 16.92 -9.27 8.99
CA ILE A 185 16.36 -8.19 9.81
C ILE A 185 17.15 -6.91 9.63
N ALA A 186 16.41 -5.78 9.64
CA ALA A 186 17.00 -4.44 9.67
C ALA A 186 16.22 -3.57 10.66
N GLY A 187 16.88 -3.04 11.66
CA GLY A 187 16.29 -2.17 12.68
C GLY A 187 16.98 -2.28 14.03
N GLY A 188 16.83 -1.25 14.89
CA GLY A 188 17.41 -1.24 16.23
C GLY A 188 18.92 -1.39 16.29
N GLY A 189 19.65 -0.89 15.29
CA GLY A 189 21.11 -1.06 15.18
C GLY A 189 21.54 -2.40 14.61
N LEU A 190 20.60 -3.30 14.30
CA LEU A 190 20.85 -4.57 13.62
C LEU A 190 20.63 -4.42 12.12
N CYS A 191 21.53 -4.91 11.32
CA CYS A 191 21.35 -5.07 9.88
C CYS A 191 21.97 -6.41 9.46
N ASN A 192 21.13 -7.41 9.29
CA ASN A 192 21.51 -8.72 8.78
C ASN A 192 20.52 -9.07 7.66
N LEU A 193 20.86 -8.65 6.46
CA LEU A 193 20.12 -8.94 5.24
C LEU A 193 20.94 -10.00 4.49
N ASN A 194 20.59 -11.28 4.72
CA ASN A 194 21.09 -12.35 3.87
C ASN A 194 20.35 -12.23 2.53
N MET A 195 21.05 -11.69 1.53
CA MET A 195 20.58 -11.63 0.14
C MET A 195 21.29 -12.66 -0.68
#